data_f6465fc345bda426a041abadaa19ddfb
#
_entry.id   f6465fc345bda426a041abadaa19ddfb
#
_cell.length_a   1.000
_cell.length_b   1.000
_cell.length_c   1.000
_cell.angle_alpha   90.00
_cell.angle_beta   90.00
_cell.angle_gamma   90.00
#
_symmetry.space_group_name_H-M   'P 1'
#
loop_
_entity.id
_entity.type
_entity.pdbx_description
1 polymer ?
#
loop_
_entity_poly.entity_id
_entity_poly.type
_entity_poly.pdbx_seq_one_letter_code
_entity_poly.pdbx_strand_id
1 'polypeptide(L)'
;GFLIFGVVTSIIGFSMMIIGIQTDGVRSLLAMSQKPVFESRMEELVFDQDIENLNMSLTEHSLVIRESSDDKIHLQYHPTISEKENLQHSIKEKTLEISDTKSTTRHSVGSSIEGILFIASGVSRRNDEVVLSLPKGRELKNLTAQVDHGVLSIANAKVSNAKIQSNGYLLRITDSEIKNSQLTTTGIVNIFETSLTDSRIQAEHEHITAEDIQVHGKVELESENDMIIMLAKKEFERINLDLSSENGAIYHRTREGVNPTKGNHVNTDEEFSNPYKVEKKDTQDLLVAKAGQDINIPDEPDRSPNSRNR
;
A
#
# COMPACT_ATOMS: atom_id res chain seq x y z
N GLY A 1 22.75 1.07 -51.77
CA GLY A 1 22.92 2.43 -51.20
C GLY A 1 22.08 2.69 -49.95
N PHE A 2 20.78 2.45 -49.97
CA PHE A 2 19.86 2.80 -48.88
C PHE A 2 20.13 2.04 -47.57
N LEU A 3 20.50 0.77 -47.65
CA LEU A 3 20.71 -0.06 -46.45
C LEU A 3 21.97 0.37 -45.67
N ILE A 4 23.02 0.74 -46.38
CA ILE A 4 24.27 1.25 -45.77
C ILE A 4 24.03 2.61 -45.12
N PHE A 5 23.26 3.48 -45.75
CA PHE A 5 22.91 4.78 -45.20
C PHE A 5 22.08 4.65 -43.89
N GLY A 6 21.12 3.72 -43.88
CA GLY A 6 20.32 3.44 -42.67
C GLY A 6 21.16 2.90 -41.48
N VAL A 7 22.14 2.03 -41.75
CA VAL A 7 23.04 1.50 -40.71
C VAL A 7 23.95 2.60 -40.18
N VAL A 8 24.54 3.43 -41.05
CA VAL A 8 25.41 4.53 -40.64
C VAL A 8 24.66 5.57 -39.79
N THR A 9 23.46 5.95 -40.20
CA THR A 9 22.64 6.90 -39.40
C THR A 9 22.20 6.32 -38.07
N SER A 10 21.93 5.01 -37.99
CA SER A 10 21.60 4.34 -36.71
C SER A 10 22.80 4.31 -35.77
N ILE A 11 24.02 4.05 -36.27
CA ILE A 11 25.24 4.04 -35.46
C ILE A 11 25.54 5.46 -34.96
N ILE A 12 25.43 6.48 -35.80
CA ILE A 12 25.62 7.88 -35.39
C ILE A 12 24.59 8.30 -34.34
N GLY A 13 23.33 7.97 -34.54
CA GLY A 13 22.26 8.27 -33.60
C GLY A 13 22.46 7.58 -32.22
N PHE A 14 22.89 6.32 -32.23
CA PHE A 14 23.23 5.59 -31.03
C PHE A 14 24.46 6.13 -30.30
N SER A 15 25.47 6.53 -31.06
CA SER A 15 26.70 7.15 -30.51
C SER A 15 26.37 8.53 -29.87
N MET A 16 25.56 9.35 -30.52
CA MET A 16 25.10 10.63 -29.96
C MET A 16 24.24 10.43 -28.68
N MET A 17 23.44 9.38 -28.65
CA MET A 17 22.68 9.03 -27.46
C MET A 17 23.58 8.65 -26.29
N ILE A 18 24.60 7.86 -26.52
CA ILE A 18 25.58 7.47 -25.48
C ILE A 18 26.37 8.70 -24.99
N ILE A 19 26.81 9.58 -25.89
CA ILE A 19 27.50 10.83 -25.52
C ILE A 19 26.56 11.75 -24.73
N GLY A 20 25.31 11.88 -25.15
CA GLY A 20 24.29 12.66 -24.44
C GLY A 20 24.01 12.12 -23.01
N ILE A 21 24.09 10.81 -22.83
CA ILE A 21 23.94 10.16 -21.50
C ILE A 21 25.17 10.46 -20.62
N GLN A 22 26.38 10.49 -21.19
CA GLN A 22 27.63 10.74 -20.45
C GLN A 22 27.86 12.22 -20.09
N THR A 23 27.32 13.16 -20.85
CA THR A 23 27.50 14.60 -20.65
C THR A 23 26.31 15.25 -20.03
N ASP A 24 26.11 15.17 -18.71
CA ASP A 24 25.01 15.82 -17.94
C ASP A 24 23.61 15.79 -18.60
N GLY A 25 23.48 15.15 -19.77
CA GLY A 25 22.23 14.99 -20.49
C GLY A 25 21.16 14.23 -19.68
N VAL A 26 21.58 13.25 -18.87
CA VAL A 26 20.68 12.52 -17.97
C VAL A 26 20.15 13.43 -16.88
N ARG A 27 20.98 14.33 -16.32
CA ARG A 27 20.53 15.31 -15.33
C ARG A 27 19.58 16.33 -15.93
N SER A 28 19.85 16.77 -17.16
CA SER A 28 18.95 17.68 -17.87
C SER A 28 17.63 17.02 -18.24
N LEU A 29 17.65 15.73 -18.64
CA LEU A 29 16.42 14.97 -18.92
C LEU A 29 15.65 14.63 -17.64
N LEU A 30 16.33 14.34 -16.53
CA LEU A 30 15.70 14.18 -15.21
C LEU A 30 15.11 15.50 -14.72
N ALA A 31 15.78 16.62 -14.93
CA ALA A 31 15.21 17.94 -14.64
C ALA A 31 14.00 18.27 -15.54
N MET A 32 13.99 17.78 -16.79
CA MET A 32 12.85 17.88 -17.70
C MET A 32 11.70 16.94 -17.37
N SER A 33 11.96 15.78 -16.74
CA SER A 33 10.91 14.82 -16.32
C SER A 33 10.17 15.25 -15.06
N GLN A 34 10.70 16.28 -14.39
CA GLN A 34 10.08 16.95 -13.23
C GLN A 34 9.65 15.99 -12.07
N LYS A 35 10.24 14.82 -11.99
CA LYS A 35 10.13 14.02 -10.78
C LYS A 35 11.15 14.52 -9.76
N PRO A 36 10.77 14.69 -8.51
CA PRO A 36 11.71 15.07 -7.47
C PRO A 36 12.81 14.01 -7.39
N VAL A 37 14.05 14.46 -7.38
CA VAL A 37 15.21 13.59 -7.14
C VAL A 37 15.56 13.73 -5.67
N PHE A 38 15.51 12.62 -4.94
CA PHE A 38 15.80 12.59 -3.52
C PHE A 38 17.30 12.50 -3.27
N GLU A 39 17.78 13.16 -2.23
CA GLU A 39 19.16 13.02 -1.79
C GLU A 39 19.41 11.62 -1.21
N SER A 40 20.62 11.11 -1.36
CA SER A 40 21.02 9.85 -0.73
C SER A 40 21.17 9.96 0.78
N ARG A 41 21.30 11.18 1.31
CA ARG A 41 21.37 11.44 2.75
C ARG A 41 19.96 11.38 3.35
N MET A 42 19.78 10.52 4.31
CA MET A 42 18.56 10.45 5.13
C MET A 42 18.66 11.47 6.27
N GLU A 43 17.59 12.21 6.47
CA GLU A 43 17.38 13.05 7.66
C GLU A 43 16.52 12.31 8.66
N GLU A 44 16.82 12.51 9.95
CA GLU A 44 16.06 11.94 11.06
C GLU A 44 15.74 13.01 12.09
N LEU A 45 14.46 13.07 12.46
CA LEU A 45 13.96 13.90 13.54
C LEU A 45 13.43 12.99 14.63
N VAL A 46 13.80 13.27 15.86
CA VAL A 46 13.38 12.51 17.05
C VAL A 46 12.53 13.40 17.93
N PHE A 47 11.35 12.92 18.31
CA PHE A 47 10.42 13.64 19.14
C PHE A 47 10.30 12.97 20.52
N ASP A 48 10.64 13.73 21.57
CA ASP A 48 10.47 13.32 22.97
C ASP A 48 9.08 13.70 23.51
N GLN A 49 8.24 14.33 22.69
CA GLN A 49 6.92 14.82 23.09
C GLN A 49 5.86 13.72 22.99
N ASP A 50 4.85 13.85 23.83
CA ASP A 50 3.69 12.96 23.80
C ASP A 50 2.78 13.32 22.62
N ILE A 51 2.96 12.65 21.46
CA ILE A 51 2.16 12.83 20.26
C ILE A 51 1.07 11.77 20.28
N GLU A 52 -0.18 12.19 20.23
CA GLU A 52 -1.37 11.34 20.19
C GLU A 52 -2.08 11.40 18.82
N ASN A 53 -1.86 12.49 18.10
CA ASN A 53 -2.53 12.76 16.82
C ASN A 53 -1.49 13.03 15.73
N LEU A 54 -1.81 12.57 14.53
CA LEU A 54 -0.98 12.76 13.34
C LEU A 54 -1.82 13.32 12.21
N ASN A 55 -1.33 14.41 11.60
CA ASN A 55 -1.92 15.00 10.40
C ASN A 55 -0.86 15.07 9.31
N MET A 56 -1.04 14.32 8.23
CA MET A 56 -0.05 14.20 7.14
C MET A 56 -0.68 14.57 5.79
N SER A 57 0.06 15.35 5.00
CA SER A 57 -0.27 15.66 3.62
C SER A 57 0.97 15.52 2.75
N LEU A 58 1.08 14.39 2.07
CA LEU A 58 2.23 14.03 1.25
C LEU A 58 1.82 13.94 -0.22
N THR A 59 2.49 14.73 -1.05
CA THR A 59 2.22 14.78 -2.48
C THR A 59 3.24 13.99 -3.28
N GLU A 60 4.50 13.98 -2.83
CA GLU A 60 5.62 13.40 -3.58
C GLU A 60 6.23 12.18 -2.87
N HIS A 61 5.92 11.99 -1.59
CA HIS A 61 6.48 10.91 -0.78
C HIS A 61 5.46 9.79 -0.49
N SER A 62 5.96 8.57 -0.41
CA SER A 62 5.28 7.43 0.20
C SER A 62 5.27 7.58 1.72
N LEU A 63 4.28 6.99 2.40
CA LEU A 63 4.19 7.00 3.85
C LEU A 63 4.33 5.60 4.43
N VAL A 64 5.24 5.45 5.38
CA VAL A 64 5.39 4.23 6.18
C VAL A 64 5.21 4.57 7.65
N ILE A 65 4.19 4.00 8.30
CA ILE A 65 3.99 4.07 9.76
C ILE A 65 4.35 2.70 10.32
N ARG A 66 5.25 2.66 11.29
CA ARG A 66 5.70 1.39 11.88
C ARG A 66 6.04 1.51 13.37
N GLU A 67 6.31 0.38 14.03
CA GLU A 67 6.82 0.35 15.39
C GLU A 67 8.28 0.83 15.44
N SER A 68 8.63 1.60 16.47
CA SER A 68 10.00 2.03 16.75
C SER A 68 10.79 0.93 17.46
N SER A 69 12.10 0.99 17.38
CA SER A 69 12.99 0.14 18.17
C SER A 69 13.16 0.61 19.62
N ASP A 70 12.73 1.81 19.94
CA ASP A 70 12.79 2.43 21.25
C ASP A 70 11.45 3.08 21.65
N ASP A 71 11.44 3.88 22.70
CA ASP A 71 10.25 4.54 23.25
C ASP A 71 10.00 5.94 22.68
N LYS A 72 10.72 6.32 21.62
CA LYS A 72 10.60 7.63 20.95
C LYS A 72 9.89 7.54 19.61
N ILE A 73 9.43 8.70 19.16
CA ILE A 73 8.88 8.86 17.80
C ILE A 73 10.00 9.34 16.90
N HIS A 74 10.22 8.62 15.80
CA HIS A 74 11.21 8.97 14.80
C HIS A 74 10.53 9.27 13.47
N LEU A 75 10.93 10.38 12.85
CA LEU A 75 10.55 10.74 11.49
C LEU A 75 11.80 10.72 10.62
N GLN A 76 11.85 9.80 9.68
CA GLN A 76 12.98 9.62 8.77
C GLN A 76 12.53 9.87 7.33
N TYR A 77 13.32 10.62 6.56
CA TYR A 77 13.03 10.90 5.17
C TYR A 77 14.29 11.32 4.39
N HIS A 78 14.21 11.26 3.07
CA HIS A 78 15.24 11.80 2.18
C HIS A 78 14.76 13.12 1.58
N PRO A 79 15.46 14.25 1.81
CA PRO A 79 15.09 15.53 1.22
C PRO A 79 15.23 15.50 -0.30
N THR A 80 14.46 16.34 -0.99
CA THR A 80 14.55 16.47 -2.45
C THR A 80 15.74 17.37 -2.85
N ILE A 81 16.44 17.00 -3.93
CA ILE A 81 17.59 17.78 -4.45
C ILE A 81 17.11 19.08 -5.13
N SER A 82 15.95 19.06 -5.79
CA SER A 82 15.45 20.16 -6.61
C SER A 82 14.94 21.35 -5.80
N GLU A 83 14.50 21.10 -4.59
CA GLU A 83 13.96 22.12 -3.70
C GLU A 83 14.72 22.00 -2.38
N LYS A 84 15.38 23.05 -1.96
CA LYS A 84 16.07 23.13 -0.66
C LYS A 84 15.09 23.07 0.53
N GLU A 85 13.82 22.81 0.26
CA GLU A 85 12.78 22.77 1.24
C GLU A 85 12.62 21.32 1.74
N ASN A 86 13.01 21.14 2.96
CA ASN A 86 12.79 19.91 3.72
C ASN A 86 11.30 19.69 3.97
N LEU A 87 10.95 18.47 4.32
CA LEU A 87 9.63 18.14 4.83
C LEU A 87 9.26 19.11 5.95
N GLN A 88 8.14 19.80 5.81
CA GLN A 88 7.67 20.71 6.84
C GLN A 88 6.99 19.93 7.96
N HIS A 89 7.34 20.24 9.19
CA HIS A 89 6.72 19.63 10.36
C HIS A 89 6.44 20.67 11.45
N SER A 90 5.39 20.46 12.22
CA SER A 90 5.07 21.24 13.39
C SER A 90 4.38 20.37 14.45
N ILE A 91 4.55 20.71 15.72
CA ILE A 91 3.85 20.06 16.82
C ILE A 91 3.04 21.11 17.57
N LYS A 92 1.72 20.85 17.68
CA LYS A 92 0.79 21.65 18.46
C LYS A 92 -0.15 20.75 19.22
N GLU A 93 -0.33 20.96 20.49
CA GLU A 93 -1.32 20.27 21.34
C GLU A 93 -1.33 18.73 21.13
N LYS A 94 -0.16 18.10 21.19
CA LYS A 94 0.02 16.66 20.95
C LYS A 94 -0.30 16.20 19.51
N THR A 95 -0.41 17.09 18.57
CA THR A 95 -0.61 16.79 17.14
C THR A 95 0.67 17.07 16.39
N LEU A 96 1.20 16.05 15.72
CA LEU A 96 2.29 16.20 14.76
C LEU A 96 1.68 16.46 13.37
N GLU A 97 1.99 17.60 12.81
CA GLU A 97 1.63 17.97 11.44
C GLU A 97 2.85 17.77 10.55
N ILE A 98 2.68 17.05 9.43
CA ILE A 98 3.74 16.81 8.45
C ILE A 98 3.19 17.07 7.06
N SER A 99 3.91 17.84 6.26
CA SER A 99 3.57 18.05 4.85
C SER A 99 4.81 18.21 4.00
N ASP A 100 4.74 17.75 2.77
CA ASP A 100 5.72 18.07 1.76
C ASP A 100 5.25 19.25 0.89
N THR A 101 6.19 19.97 0.30
CA THR A 101 5.89 21.06 -0.63
C THR A 101 5.54 20.51 -1.99
N LYS A 102 4.42 20.98 -2.56
CA LYS A 102 4.07 20.65 -3.94
C LYS A 102 5.14 21.18 -4.89
N SER A 103 5.80 20.32 -5.62
CA SER A 103 6.56 20.74 -6.80
C SER A 103 5.59 21.41 -7.79
N THR A 104 5.82 22.70 -8.05
CA THR A 104 4.92 23.52 -8.89
C THR A 104 5.01 23.20 -10.38
N THR A 105 5.83 22.25 -10.78
CA THR A 105 6.11 21.95 -12.18
C THR A 105 5.80 20.50 -12.55
N ARG A 106 4.54 20.23 -12.93
CA ARG A 106 4.14 18.97 -13.58
C ARG A 106 4.16 19.11 -15.09
N HIS A 107 5.10 18.46 -15.78
CA HIS A 107 4.91 18.07 -17.18
C HIS A 107 5.04 16.56 -17.31
N SER A 108 3.98 15.91 -17.75
CA SER A 108 3.99 14.47 -18.03
C SER A 108 4.74 14.22 -19.35
N VAL A 109 5.89 13.60 -19.28
CA VAL A 109 6.56 13.02 -20.44
C VAL A 109 6.30 11.52 -20.42
N GLY A 110 5.90 10.99 -21.56
CA GLY A 110 5.37 9.63 -21.72
C GLY A 110 6.23 8.50 -21.12
N SER A 111 5.52 7.53 -20.62
CA SER A 111 5.93 6.47 -19.68
C SER A 111 7.13 5.57 -20.03
N SER A 112 7.57 5.48 -21.28
CA SER A 112 8.61 4.53 -21.70
C SER A 112 10.05 5.04 -21.51
N ILE A 113 10.27 6.33 -21.67
CA ILE A 113 11.59 6.96 -21.49
C ILE A 113 11.90 7.16 -20.01
N GLU A 114 10.88 7.48 -19.20
CA GLU A 114 10.99 7.63 -17.76
C GLU A 114 11.45 6.35 -17.05
N GLY A 115 10.96 5.19 -17.49
CA GLY A 115 11.38 3.90 -16.94
C GLY A 115 12.87 3.60 -17.19
N ILE A 116 13.37 3.90 -18.37
CA ILE A 116 14.78 3.69 -18.74
C ILE A 116 15.69 4.65 -17.98
N LEU A 117 15.30 5.92 -17.87
CA LEU A 117 16.05 6.95 -17.14
C LEU A 117 16.09 6.68 -15.65
N PHE A 118 15.00 6.16 -15.08
CA PHE A 118 14.91 5.78 -13.68
C PHE A 118 15.85 4.60 -13.33
N ILE A 119 15.92 3.59 -14.21
CA ILE A 119 16.86 2.46 -14.07
C ILE A 119 18.31 2.93 -14.22
N ALA A 120 18.59 3.85 -15.16
CA ALA A 120 19.93 4.35 -15.42
C ALA A 120 20.45 5.31 -14.34
N SER A 121 19.56 6.00 -13.62
CA SER A 121 19.94 6.94 -12.55
C SER A 121 20.41 6.28 -11.27
N GLY A 122 20.17 4.98 -11.09
CA GLY A 122 20.52 4.25 -9.86
C GLY A 122 19.77 4.75 -8.61
N VAL A 123 18.79 5.65 -8.77
CA VAL A 123 18.00 6.17 -7.65
C VAL A 123 17.05 5.06 -7.17
N SER A 124 17.31 4.58 -5.99
CA SER A 124 16.47 3.56 -5.36
C SER A 124 15.08 4.12 -5.09
N ARG A 125 14.02 3.33 -5.36
CA ARG A 125 12.62 3.67 -5.00
C ARG A 125 12.43 3.89 -3.49
N ARG A 126 13.41 3.56 -2.66
CA ARG A 126 13.37 3.75 -1.21
C ARG A 126 13.63 5.18 -0.77
N ASN A 127 14.08 6.05 -1.66
CA ASN A 127 14.41 7.43 -1.29
C ASN A 127 13.18 8.37 -1.31
N ASP A 128 12.01 7.89 -1.73
CA ASP A 128 10.76 8.64 -1.71
C ASP A 128 9.87 8.31 -0.50
N GLU A 129 10.40 7.67 0.53
CA GLU A 129 9.66 7.26 1.71
C GLU A 129 9.84 8.26 2.86
N VAL A 130 8.71 8.64 3.48
CA VAL A 130 8.65 9.22 4.82
C VAL A 130 8.29 8.11 5.79
N VAL A 131 9.19 7.81 6.71
CA VAL A 131 9.01 6.76 7.71
C VAL A 131 8.74 7.38 9.06
N LEU A 132 7.55 7.14 9.60
CA LEU A 132 7.20 7.49 10.98
C LEU A 132 7.24 6.23 11.85
N SER A 133 8.16 6.19 12.81
CA SER A 133 8.25 5.09 13.76
C SER A 133 7.63 5.52 15.09
N LEU A 134 6.66 4.75 15.59
CA LEU A 134 5.93 5.00 16.85
C LEU A 134 6.46 4.10 17.95
N PRO A 135 6.50 4.54 19.22
CA PRO A 135 6.89 3.71 20.34
C PRO A 135 6.07 2.42 20.41
N LYS A 136 6.73 1.34 20.83
CA LYS A 136 6.11 0.01 20.91
C LYS A 136 4.83 0.01 21.74
N GLY A 137 3.78 -0.59 21.16
CA GLY A 137 2.48 -0.74 21.80
C GLY A 137 1.71 0.57 21.98
N ARG A 138 2.26 1.71 21.56
CA ARG A 138 1.61 3.00 21.64
C ARG A 138 0.51 3.13 20.59
N GLU A 139 -0.65 3.60 21.02
CA GLU A 139 -1.78 3.87 20.14
C GLU A 139 -1.72 5.31 19.60
N LEU A 140 -1.85 5.46 18.30
CA LEU A 140 -2.12 6.72 17.64
C LEU A 140 -3.65 6.94 17.67
N LYS A 141 -4.12 7.91 18.47
CA LYS A 141 -5.54 8.10 18.73
C LYS A 141 -6.32 8.68 17.55
N ASN A 142 -5.66 9.55 16.77
CA ASN A 142 -6.25 10.12 15.58
C ASN A 142 -5.19 10.20 14.50
N LEU A 143 -5.53 9.70 13.32
CA LEU A 143 -4.68 9.77 12.13
C LEU A 143 -5.48 10.40 10.98
N THR A 144 -5.02 11.53 10.49
CA THR A 144 -5.48 12.05 9.19
C THR A 144 -4.31 12.02 8.23
N ALA A 145 -4.46 11.30 7.12
CA ALA A 145 -3.40 11.21 6.12
C ALA A 145 -3.96 11.34 4.70
N GLN A 146 -3.36 12.23 3.93
CA GLN A 146 -3.52 12.31 2.48
C GLN A 146 -2.19 12.00 1.83
N VAL A 147 -2.17 10.99 0.95
CA VAL A 147 -0.97 10.56 0.21
C VAL A 147 -1.32 10.50 -1.26
N ASP A 148 -0.77 11.42 -2.06
CA ASP A 148 -1.17 11.54 -3.47
C ASP A 148 -0.43 10.54 -4.39
N HIS A 149 0.72 10.03 -3.98
CA HIS A 149 1.53 9.10 -4.78
C HIS A 149 2.19 8.03 -3.93
N GLY A 150 2.60 6.93 -4.58
CA GLY A 150 3.43 5.91 -3.96
C GLY A 150 2.67 4.89 -3.11
N VAL A 151 3.27 4.51 -2.01
CA VAL A 151 2.77 3.50 -1.06
C VAL A 151 2.37 4.17 0.23
N LEU A 152 1.23 3.76 0.79
CA LEU A 152 0.93 3.98 2.19
C LEU A 152 0.98 2.63 2.91
N SER A 153 1.87 2.52 3.91
CA SER A 153 2.06 1.30 4.68
C SER A 153 1.89 1.57 6.17
N ILE A 154 1.10 0.72 6.84
CA ILE A 154 0.94 0.71 8.31
C ILE A 154 1.35 -0.68 8.77
N ALA A 155 2.40 -0.78 9.59
CA ALA A 155 2.94 -2.05 10.04
C ALA A 155 3.24 -2.03 11.56
N ASN A 156 2.82 -3.08 12.26
CA ASN A 156 3.02 -3.22 13.71
C ASN A 156 2.55 -1.98 14.49
N ALA A 157 1.41 -1.41 14.12
CA ALA A 157 0.92 -0.18 14.70
C ALA A 157 -0.52 -0.32 15.22
N LYS A 158 -0.83 0.50 16.26
CA LYS A 158 -2.19 0.64 16.79
C LYS A 158 -2.71 2.01 16.42
N VAL A 159 -3.78 2.04 15.63
CA VAL A 159 -4.36 3.28 15.12
C VAL A 159 -5.86 3.30 15.36
N SER A 160 -6.32 4.38 15.98
CA SER A 160 -7.75 4.64 16.17
C SER A 160 -8.18 5.91 15.42
N ASN A 161 -9.45 5.96 15.04
CA ASN A 161 -10.06 7.09 14.36
C ASN A 161 -9.22 7.60 13.16
N ALA A 162 -8.71 6.67 12.34
CA ALA A 162 -7.99 7.04 11.14
C ALA A 162 -8.95 7.51 10.04
N LYS A 163 -8.57 8.61 9.38
CA LYS A 163 -9.17 9.06 8.13
C LYS A 163 -8.05 9.18 7.10
N ILE A 164 -7.98 8.19 6.23
CA ILE A 164 -6.92 8.08 5.23
C ILE A 164 -7.52 8.20 3.83
N GLN A 165 -6.90 9.05 3.02
CA GLN A 165 -7.15 9.13 1.59
C GLN A 165 -5.83 8.96 0.85
N SER A 166 -5.73 7.95 -0.02
CA SER A 166 -4.54 7.70 -0.82
C SER A 166 -4.90 7.64 -2.30
N ASN A 167 -4.19 8.43 -3.10
CA ASN A 167 -4.21 8.33 -4.56
C ASN A 167 -3.01 7.53 -5.09
N GLY A 168 -2.27 6.87 -4.17
CA GLY A 168 -1.15 6.00 -4.48
C GLY A 168 -1.59 4.64 -5.02
N TYR A 169 -0.63 3.85 -5.48
CA TYR A 169 -0.91 2.55 -6.10
C TYR A 169 -1.10 1.40 -5.09
N LEU A 170 -0.75 1.60 -3.81
CA LEU A 170 -0.83 0.56 -2.78
C LEU A 170 -1.10 1.13 -1.39
N LEU A 171 -2.14 0.61 -0.73
CA LEU A 171 -2.35 0.68 0.71
C LEU A 171 -2.05 -0.70 1.32
N ARG A 172 -1.07 -0.77 2.23
CA ARG A 172 -0.71 -1.99 2.94
C ARG A 172 -0.89 -1.84 4.44
N ILE A 173 -1.55 -2.80 5.07
CA ILE A 173 -1.72 -2.86 6.53
C ILE A 173 -1.27 -4.25 6.98
N THR A 174 -0.33 -4.32 7.91
CA THR A 174 0.26 -5.58 8.35
C THR A 174 0.48 -5.59 9.87
N ASP A 175 0.17 -6.70 10.54
CA ASP A 175 0.40 -6.90 11.99
C ASP A 175 -0.11 -5.73 12.85
N SER A 176 -1.28 -5.18 12.53
CA SER A 176 -1.75 -3.91 13.09
C SER A 176 -3.13 -4.03 13.75
N GLU A 177 -3.47 -3.06 14.59
CA GLU A 177 -4.81 -2.88 15.15
C GLU A 177 -5.39 -1.57 14.60
N ILE A 178 -6.50 -1.64 13.86
CA ILE A 178 -7.18 -0.47 13.26
C ILE A 178 -8.59 -0.38 13.82
N LYS A 179 -8.94 0.74 14.44
CA LYS A 179 -10.24 0.93 15.10
C LYS A 179 -10.94 2.20 14.64
N ASN A 180 -12.28 2.14 14.49
CA ASN A 180 -13.14 3.28 14.18
C ASN A 180 -12.63 4.11 13.00
N SER A 181 -12.18 3.46 11.93
CA SER A 181 -11.37 4.10 10.89
C SER A 181 -12.01 4.01 9.52
N GLN A 182 -11.72 5.01 8.68
CA GLN A 182 -12.12 5.05 7.28
C GLN A 182 -10.88 5.25 6.41
N LEU A 183 -10.60 4.27 5.56
CA LEU A 183 -9.46 4.26 4.66
C LEU A 183 -9.96 4.14 3.22
N THR A 184 -9.61 5.08 2.37
CA THR A 184 -9.96 5.08 0.95
C THR A 184 -8.70 5.20 0.11
N THR A 185 -8.59 4.39 -0.92
CA THR A 185 -7.49 4.46 -1.88
C THR A 185 -7.96 4.21 -3.30
N THR A 186 -7.29 4.80 -4.29
CA THR A 186 -7.49 4.47 -5.70
C THR A 186 -6.69 3.22 -6.13
N GLY A 187 -5.71 2.81 -5.32
CA GLY A 187 -4.83 1.66 -5.58
C GLY A 187 -5.25 0.37 -4.90
N ILE A 188 -4.37 -0.61 -5.00
CA ILE A 188 -4.51 -1.93 -4.39
C ILE A 188 -4.53 -1.82 -2.87
N VAL A 189 -5.36 -2.65 -2.21
CA VAL A 189 -5.35 -2.80 -0.75
C VAL A 189 -4.88 -4.20 -0.37
N ASN A 190 -3.86 -4.25 0.48
CA ASN A 190 -3.37 -5.49 1.08
C ASN A 190 -3.43 -5.40 2.60
N ILE A 191 -4.16 -6.32 3.23
CA ILE A 191 -4.34 -6.40 4.68
C ILE A 191 -3.90 -7.78 5.15
N PHE A 192 -2.93 -7.84 6.06
CA PHE A 192 -2.38 -9.09 6.58
C PHE A 192 -2.31 -9.08 8.10
N GLU A 193 -2.67 -10.20 8.73
CA GLU A 193 -2.52 -10.43 10.18
C GLU A 193 -2.97 -9.24 11.04
N THR A 194 -4.12 -8.61 10.67
CA THR A 194 -4.56 -7.32 11.20
C THR A 194 -5.92 -7.45 11.90
N SER A 195 -6.04 -6.80 13.07
CA SER A 195 -7.33 -6.66 13.76
C SER A 195 -8.05 -5.40 13.31
N LEU A 196 -9.26 -5.55 12.81
CA LEU A 196 -10.13 -4.46 12.36
C LEU A 196 -11.33 -4.35 13.30
N THR A 197 -11.61 -3.15 13.82
CA THR A 197 -12.75 -2.87 14.68
C THR A 197 -13.54 -1.68 14.12
N ASP A 198 -14.84 -1.84 13.86
CA ASP A 198 -15.76 -0.77 13.44
C ASP A 198 -15.15 0.12 12.33
N SER A 199 -14.62 -0.49 11.30
CA SER A 199 -13.80 0.20 10.30
C SER A 199 -14.27 -0.08 8.87
N ARG A 200 -14.06 0.90 7.97
CA ARG A 200 -14.34 0.78 6.54
C ARG A 200 -13.06 1.00 5.72
N ILE A 201 -12.84 0.10 4.77
CA ILE A 201 -11.70 0.15 3.84
C ILE A 201 -12.23 0.03 2.42
N GLN A 202 -11.85 0.97 1.55
CA GLN A 202 -12.33 1.06 0.19
C GLN A 202 -11.19 1.19 -0.81
N ALA A 203 -11.22 0.35 -1.85
CA ALA A 203 -10.39 0.44 -3.05
C ALA A 203 -11.27 0.89 -4.22
N GLU A 204 -11.08 2.12 -4.70
CA GLU A 204 -11.99 2.71 -5.71
C GLU A 204 -11.79 2.14 -7.11
N HIS A 205 -10.58 1.71 -7.49
CA HIS A 205 -10.29 1.26 -8.86
C HIS A 205 -9.56 -0.07 -8.94
N GLU A 206 -9.21 -0.64 -7.79
CA GLU A 206 -8.36 -1.82 -7.71
C GLU A 206 -8.97 -2.88 -6.76
N HIS A 207 -8.26 -3.96 -6.55
CA HIS A 207 -8.71 -5.08 -5.74
C HIS A 207 -8.28 -4.96 -4.27
N ILE A 208 -8.97 -5.73 -3.42
CA ILE A 208 -8.63 -5.91 -2.00
C ILE A 208 -8.19 -7.35 -1.78
N THR A 209 -7.05 -7.53 -1.10
CA THR A 209 -6.63 -8.80 -0.51
C THR A 209 -6.59 -8.64 1.00
N ALA A 210 -7.40 -9.43 1.72
CA ALA A 210 -7.45 -9.47 3.17
C ALA A 210 -7.14 -10.88 3.65
N GLU A 211 -6.04 -11.05 4.37
CA GLU A 211 -5.52 -12.35 4.83
C GLU A 211 -5.30 -12.33 6.34
N ASP A 212 -5.79 -13.36 7.04
CA ASP A 212 -5.68 -13.51 8.50
C ASP A 212 -6.16 -12.27 9.28
N ILE A 213 -7.25 -11.67 8.83
CA ILE A 213 -7.86 -10.54 9.54
C ILE A 213 -8.73 -11.05 10.70
N GLN A 214 -8.79 -10.25 11.77
CA GLN A 214 -9.71 -10.40 12.88
C GLN A 214 -10.75 -9.29 12.81
N VAL A 215 -12.03 -9.64 12.89
CA VAL A 215 -13.14 -8.72 12.74
C VAL A 215 -13.83 -8.49 14.08
N HIS A 216 -13.95 -7.25 14.50
CA HIS A 216 -14.68 -6.85 15.71
C HIS A 216 -15.68 -5.73 15.37
N GLY A 217 -16.89 -5.85 15.89
CA GLY A 217 -17.97 -4.95 15.51
C GLY A 217 -18.30 -5.06 14.02
N LYS A 218 -18.53 -3.94 13.34
CA LYS A 218 -18.84 -3.91 11.90
C LYS A 218 -17.66 -3.49 11.07
N VAL A 219 -17.13 -4.38 10.26
CA VAL A 219 -16.07 -4.10 9.29
C VAL A 219 -16.61 -4.14 7.87
N GLU A 220 -16.35 -3.10 7.10
CA GLU A 220 -16.76 -2.98 5.70
C GLU A 220 -15.53 -2.96 4.79
N LEU A 221 -15.48 -3.88 3.83
CA LEU A 221 -14.51 -3.91 2.74
C LEU A 221 -15.25 -3.67 1.43
N GLU A 222 -14.80 -2.72 0.62
CA GLU A 222 -15.45 -2.36 -0.64
C GLU A 222 -14.40 -2.19 -1.74
N SER A 223 -14.62 -2.85 -2.88
CA SER A 223 -13.72 -2.83 -4.04
C SER A 223 -14.55 -2.70 -5.33
N GLU A 224 -14.09 -1.91 -6.29
CA GLU A 224 -14.69 -1.88 -7.64
C GLU A 224 -14.29 -3.09 -8.49
N ASN A 225 -13.24 -3.81 -8.11
CA ASN A 225 -12.76 -5.02 -8.77
C ASN A 225 -12.93 -6.27 -7.90
N ASP A 226 -12.04 -7.23 -8.04
CA ASP A 226 -12.05 -8.48 -7.29
C ASP A 226 -11.71 -8.29 -5.81
N MET A 227 -12.16 -9.23 -5.00
CA MET A 227 -11.79 -9.31 -3.60
C MET A 227 -11.35 -10.73 -3.23
N ILE A 228 -10.25 -10.83 -2.49
CA ILE A 228 -9.77 -12.09 -1.92
C ILE A 228 -9.80 -11.94 -0.40
N ILE A 229 -10.56 -12.82 0.28
CA ILE A 229 -10.70 -12.79 1.73
C ILE A 229 -10.32 -14.17 2.27
N MET A 230 -9.14 -14.26 2.88
CA MET A 230 -8.67 -15.46 3.56
C MET A 230 -8.81 -15.28 5.07
N LEU A 231 -9.78 -15.97 5.65
CA LEU A 231 -10.02 -15.96 7.09
C LEU A 231 -9.51 -17.26 7.70
N ALA A 232 -8.90 -17.16 8.88
CA ALA A 232 -8.67 -18.33 9.69
C ALA A 232 -10.01 -19.05 9.96
N LYS A 233 -10.02 -20.39 9.91
CA LYS A 233 -11.24 -21.19 10.12
C LYS A 233 -12.01 -20.76 11.36
N LYS A 234 -11.31 -20.52 12.47
CA LYS A 234 -11.90 -20.07 13.72
C LYS A 234 -12.62 -18.71 13.56
N GLU A 235 -12.05 -17.80 12.77
CA GLU A 235 -12.62 -16.48 12.50
C GLU A 235 -13.86 -16.61 11.61
N PHE A 236 -13.76 -17.37 10.53
CA PHE A 236 -14.89 -17.64 9.63
C PHE A 236 -16.09 -18.28 10.38
N GLU A 237 -15.82 -19.16 11.34
CA GLU A 237 -16.84 -19.79 12.16
C GLU A 237 -17.43 -18.83 13.22
N ARG A 238 -16.73 -17.75 13.59
CA ARG A 238 -17.09 -16.84 14.67
C ARG A 238 -17.97 -15.67 14.24
N ILE A 239 -17.72 -15.09 13.06
CA ILE A 239 -18.33 -13.83 12.61
C ILE A 239 -19.56 -14.03 11.73
N ASN A 240 -20.39 -12.99 11.63
CA ASN A 240 -21.44 -12.88 10.62
C ASN A 240 -20.82 -12.41 9.30
N LEU A 241 -21.41 -12.82 8.18
CA LEU A 241 -20.94 -12.46 6.84
C LEU A 241 -22.11 -11.86 6.03
N ASP A 242 -21.85 -10.77 5.34
CA ASP A 242 -22.71 -10.16 4.32
C ASP A 242 -21.87 -9.83 3.09
N LEU A 243 -21.83 -10.74 2.13
CA LEU A 243 -20.99 -10.64 0.95
C LEU A 243 -21.87 -10.42 -0.28
N SER A 244 -21.47 -9.48 -1.14
CA SER A 244 -22.17 -9.20 -2.38
C SER A 244 -21.21 -8.82 -3.50
N SER A 245 -21.46 -9.37 -4.69
CA SER A 245 -20.78 -9.01 -5.93
C SER A 245 -21.75 -8.30 -6.86
N GLU A 246 -21.33 -7.23 -7.52
CA GLU A 246 -22.19 -6.47 -8.42
C GLU A 246 -22.28 -7.14 -9.81
N ASN A 247 -21.15 -7.54 -10.39
CA ASN A 247 -21.06 -8.09 -11.75
C ASN A 247 -20.41 -9.48 -11.81
N GLY A 248 -20.04 -10.06 -10.67
CA GLY A 248 -19.36 -11.34 -10.57
C GLY A 248 -20.06 -12.33 -9.66
N ALA A 249 -19.33 -13.31 -9.20
CA ALA A 249 -19.80 -14.38 -8.33
C ALA A 249 -19.02 -14.42 -6.99
N ILE A 250 -19.51 -15.20 -6.03
CA ILE A 250 -18.87 -15.42 -4.74
C ILE A 250 -18.45 -16.89 -4.69
N TYR A 251 -17.15 -17.13 -4.56
CA TYR A 251 -16.57 -18.48 -4.58
C TYR A 251 -15.93 -18.84 -3.25
N HIS A 252 -16.20 -20.04 -2.78
CA HIS A 252 -15.42 -20.68 -1.74
C HIS A 252 -14.47 -21.69 -2.39
N ARG A 253 -13.17 -21.48 -2.25
CA ARG A 253 -12.15 -22.35 -2.80
C ARG A 253 -11.62 -23.27 -1.73
N THR A 254 -12.06 -24.53 -1.75
CA THR A 254 -11.49 -25.57 -0.90
C THR A 254 -10.28 -26.20 -1.57
N ARG A 255 -9.16 -26.29 -0.87
CA ARG A 255 -8.05 -27.16 -1.26
C ARG A 255 -8.38 -28.59 -0.86
N GLU A 256 -8.99 -29.34 -1.74
CA GLU A 256 -8.94 -30.78 -1.60
C GLU A 256 -7.49 -31.26 -1.75
N GLY A 257 -7.09 -32.15 -0.83
CA GLY A 257 -5.71 -32.59 -0.65
C GLY A 257 -5.05 -33.10 -1.95
N VAL A 258 -3.73 -33.08 -1.96
CA VAL A 258 -2.90 -33.61 -3.05
C VAL A 258 -3.34 -35.01 -3.41
N ASN A 259 -3.86 -35.19 -4.62
CA ASN A 259 -4.10 -36.55 -5.14
C ASN A 259 -2.72 -37.21 -5.34
N PRO A 260 -2.34 -38.20 -4.50
CA PRO A 260 -0.99 -38.76 -4.51
C PRO A 260 -0.61 -39.47 -5.82
N THR A 261 -1.59 -39.72 -6.70
CA THR A 261 -1.37 -40.41 -7.98
C THR A 261 -1.16 -39.47 -9.16
N LYS A 262 -1.48 -38.16 -9.06
CA LYS A 262 -1.37 -37.21 -10.18
C LYS A 262 -0.58 -35.94 -9.89
N GLY A 263 -0.20 -35.69 -8.65
CA GLY A 263 0.59 -34.48 -8.29
C GLY A 263 -0.13 -33.13 -8.54
N ASN A 264 -1.39 -33.15 -8.97
CA ASN A 264 -2.17 -31.97 -9.25
C ASN A 264 -3.10 -31.66 -8.07
N HIS A 265 -3.10 -30.40 -7.60
CA HIS A 265 -4.12 -29.89 -6.70
C HIS A 265 -5.43 -29.80 -7.48
N VAL A 266 -6.47 -30.46 -7.02
CA VAL A 266 -7.83 -30.26 -7.51
C VAL A 266 -8.42 -29.15 -6.64
N ASN A 267 -8.57 -27.96 -7.20
CA ASN A 267 -9.36 -26.91 -6.56
C ASN A 267 -10.83 -27.21 -6.92
N THR A 268 -11.67 -27.38 -5.92
CA THR A 268 -13.11 -27.37 -6.10
C THR A 268 -13.59 -25.98 -5.71
N ASP A 269 -14.05 -25.21 -6.69
CA ASP A 269 -14.70 -23.93 -6.45
C ASP A 269 -16.19 -24.21 -6.20
N GLU A 270 -16.66 -23.87 -5.03
CA GLU A 270 -18.09 -23.87 -4.71
C GLU A 270 -18.63 -22.45 -4.84
N GLU A 271 -19.59 -22.25 -5.74
CA GLU A 271 -20.24 -20.95 -5.92
C GLU A 271 -21.33 -20.78 -4.86
N PHE A 272 -21.22 -19.70 -4.12
CA PHE A 272 -22.23 -19.29 -3.16
C PHE A 272 -23.35 -18.46 -3.82
N SER A 273 -24.50 -18.36 -3.15
CA SER A 273 -25.53 -17.40 -3.55
C SER A 273 -24.99 -15.97 -3.52
N ASN A 274 -25.44 -15.14 -4.44
CA ASN A 274 -25.10 -13.71 -4.45
C ASN A 274 -26.40 -12.90 -4.23
N PRO A 275 -26.59 -12.19 -3.13
CA PRO A 275 -25.67 -12.06 -1.98
C PRO A 275 -25.57 -13.34 -1.12
N TYR A 276 -24.41 -13.52 -0.46
CA TYR A 276 -24.18 -14.58 0.51
C TYR A 276 -24.21 -14.02 1.92
N LYS A 277 -25.14 -14.53 2.75
CA LYS A 277 -25.34 -14.04 4.12
C LYS A 277 -25.29 -15.19 5.12
N VAL A 278 -24.52 -15.00 6.16
CA VAL A 278 -24.43 -15.90 7.30
C VAL A 278 -24.70 -15.11 8.57
N GLU A 279 -25.74 -15.48 9.30
CA GLU A 279 -26.08 -14.90 10.59
C GLU A 279 -25.88 -15.92 11.71
N LYS A 280 -25.13 -15.55 12.72
CA LYS A 280 -24.85 -16.35 13.92
C LYS A 280 -25.44 -15.68 15.13
N LYS A 281 -26.05 -16.48 16.01
CA LYS A 281 -26.85 -15.96 17.14
C LYS A 281 -26.02 -15.35 18.27
N ASP A 282 -24.74 -15.76 18.37
CA ASP A 282 -23.92 -15.50 19.54
C ASP A 282 -22.84 -14.39 19.30
N THR A 283 -22.90 -13.69 18.18
CA THR A 283 -21.95 -12.63 17.86
C THR A 283 -22.62 -11.44 17.18
N GLN A 284 -22.10 -10.24 17.46
CA GLN A 284 -22.44 -9.01 16.74
C GLN A 284 -21.37 -8.62 15.71
N ASP A 285 -20.24 -9.35 15.69
CA ASP A 285 -19.18 -9.10 14.75
C ASP A 285 -19.62 -9.47 13.33
N LEU A 286 -19.46 -8.53 12.41
CA LEU A 286 -19.98 -8.60 11.04
C LEU A 286 -18.93 -8.13 10.04
N LEU A 287 -18.61 -8.98 9.09
CA LEU A 287 -17.86 -8.60 7.89
C LEU A 287 -18.83 -8.35 6.74
N VAL A 288 -18.87 -7.13 6.25
CA VAL A 288 -19.53 -6.74 5.01
C VAL A 288 -18.48 -6.61 3.92
N ALA A 289 -18.62 -7.38 2.84
CA ALA A 289 -17.73 -7.27 1.71
C ALA A 289 -18.53 -7.04 0.42
N LYS A 290 -18.17 -5.99 -0.32
CA LYS A 290 -18.79 -5.62 -1.58
C LYS A 290 -17.72 -5.51 -2.66
N ALA A 291 -17.85 -6.29 -3.71
CA ALA A 291 -16.96 -6.25 -4.87
C ALA A 291 -17.72 -5.89 -6.15
N GLY A 292 -17.07 -5.17 -7.04
CA GLY A 292 -17.60 -4.93 -8.39
C GLY A 292 -17.53 -6.17 -9.28
N GLN A 293 -16.54 -7.03 -9.01
CA GLN A 293 -16.31 -8.32 -9.67
C GLN A 293 -16.39 -9.48 -8.67
N ASP A 294 -15.55 -10.50 -8.79
CA ASP A 294 -15.63 -11.71 -7.98
C ASP A 294 -15.16 -11.49 -6.53
N ILE A 295 -15.80 -12.24 -5.60
CA ILE A 295 -15.30 -12.43 -4.24
C ILE A 295 -14.81 -13.87 -4.10
N ASN A 296 -13.53 -14.03 -3.80
CA ASN A 296 -12.91 -15.32 -3.58
C ASN A 296 -12.59 -15.50 -2.09
N ILE A 297 -13.06 -16.61 -1.50
CA ILE A 297 -12.79 -17.00 -0.11
C ILE A 297 -12.03 -18.33 -0.16
N PRO A 298 -10.70 -18.33 -0.30
CA PRO A 298 -9.91 -19.54 -0.25
C PRO A 298 -9.82 -20.05 1.19
N ASP A 299 -9.77 -21.38 1.34
CA ASP A 299 -9.38 -21.99 2.61
C ASP A 299 -7.98 -21.54 3.01
N GLU A 300 -7.78 -21.38 4.31
CA GLU A 300 -6.46 -21.07 4.87
C GLU A 300 -5.43 -22.08 4.34
N PRO A 301 -4.31 -21.63 3.74
CA PRO A 301 -3.23 -22.54 3.41
C PRO A 301 -2.73 -23.18 4.71
N ASP A 302 -2.62 -24.50 4.72
CA ASP A 302 -2.06 -25.25 5.85
C ASP A 302 -0.62 -24.76 6.09
N ARG A 303 -0.50 -23.70 6.90
CA ARG A 303 0.79 -23.08 7.25
C ARG A 303 1.48 -24.05 8.20
N SER A 304 2.28 -24.97 7.65
CA SER A 304 3.21 -25.70 8.46
C SER A 304 4.08 -24.70 9.25
N PRO A 305 4.38 -24.96 10.54
CA PRO A 305 5.13 -24.02 11.39
C PRO A 305 6.50 -23.59 10.86
N ASN A 306 6.97 -24.20 9.76
CA ASN A 306 8.29 -23.99 9.17
C ASN A 306 8.33 -22.92 8.04
N SER A 307 7.22 -22.27 7.68
CA SER A 307 7.22 -21.25 6.62
C SER A 307 7.62 -19.84 7.09
N ARG A 308 7.84 -19.61 8.39
CA ARG A 308 8.23 -18.31 8.98
C ARG A 308 9.70 -17.92 8.80
N ASN A 309 10.50 -18.76 8.14
CA ASN A 309 11.95 -18.54 7.94
C ASN A 309 12.34 -18.49 6.44
N ARG A 310 11.69 -17.64 5.65
CA ARG A 310 12.22 -17.32 4.32
C ARG A 310 12.05 -15.85 4.00
#